data_87d32f65507b4ab20a43ae73d92e04ca
#
_entry.id   87d32f65507b4ab20a43ae73d92e04ca
#
_cell.length_a   1.000
_cell.length_b   1.000
_cell.length_c   1.000
_cell.angle_alpha   90.00
_cell.angle_beta   90.00
_cell.angle_gamma   90.00
#
_symmetry.space_group_name_H-M   'P 1'
#
loop_
_entity.id
_entity.type
_entity.pdbx_description
1 polymer ?
#
loop_
_entity_poly.entity_id
_entity_poly.type
_entity_poly.pdbx_seq_one_letter_code
_entity_poly.pdbx_strand_id
1 'polypeptide(L)' 'MEPHRDAIEHAKALLSEHFEAVQIFASRDEGGGTMHVETGSGNFYARYGQIREWLDGAEERTRVEVRAETEDGD' A
#
# COMPACT_ATOMS: atom_id res chain seq x y z
N MET A 1 0.99 -23.67 7.48
CA MET A 1 0.81 -22.64 6.47
C MET A 1 0.08 -21.46 7.09
N GLU A 2 0.57 -20.27 6.89
CA GLU A 2 -0.02 -19.09 7.51
C GLU A 2 -1.21 -18.58 6.72
N PRO A 3 -2.40 -18.42 7.35
CA PRO A 3 -3.60 -18.00 6.64
C PRO A 3 -3.47 -16.65 5.92
N HIS A 4 -2.74 -15.70 6.51
CA HIS A 4 -2.61 -14.38 5.89
C HIS A 4 -1.73 -14.41 4.66
N ARG A 5 -0.74 -15.31 4.61
CA ARG A 5 0.08 -15.48 3.42
C ARG A 5 -0.76 -16.07 2.28
N ASP A 6 -1.61 -17.03 2.60
CA ASP A 6 -2.50 -17.62 1.61
C ASP A 6 -3.46 -16.58 1.05
N ALA A 7 -3.99 -15.72 1.92
CA ALA A 7 -4.92 -14.69 1.50
C ALA A 7 -4.26 -13.72 0.51
N ILE A 8 -3.03 -13.30 0.80
CA ILE A 8 -2.35 -12.32 -0.05
C ILE A 8 -1.96 -12.92 -1.40
N GLU A 9 -1.52 -14.19 -1.40
CA GLU A 9 -1.19 -14.88 -2.65
C GLU A 9 -2.44 -15.12 -3.49
N HIS A 10 -3.55 -15.44 -2.84
CA HIS A 10 -4.82 -15.62 -3.54
C HIS A 10 -5.28 -14.30 -4.17
N ALA A 11 -5.16 -13.20 -3.45
CA ALA A 11 -5.53 -11.89 -3.95
C ALA A 11 -4.65 -11.50 -5.15
N LYS A 12 -3.35 -11.78 -5.07
CA LYS A 12 -2.45 -11.50 -6.17
C LYS A 12 -2.85 -12.28 -7.42
N ALA A 13 -3.14 -13.57 -7.25
CA ALA A 13 -3.52 -14.41 -8.37
C ALA A 13 -4.82 -13.94 -9.01
N LEU A 14 -5.80 -13.60 -8.20
CA LEU A 14 -7.09 -13.12 -8.68
C LEU A 14 -6.95 -11.81 -9.45
N LEU A 15 -6.24 -10.86 -8.88
CA LEU A 15 -6.07 -9.55 -9.52
C LEU A 15 -5.23 -9.66 -10.79
N SER A 16 -4.28 -10.57 -10.84
CA SER A 16 -3.43 -10.76 -12.01
C SER A 16 -4.20 -11.28 -13.22
N GLU A 17 -5.39 -11.85 -13.01
CA GLU A 17 -6.25 -12.26 -14.11
C GLU A 17 -6.89 -11.06 -14.81
N HIS A 18 -6.98 -9.94 -14.12
CA HIS A 18 -7.68 -8.75 -14.63
C HIS A 18 -6.76 -7.57 -14.93
N PHE A 19 -5.56 -7.56 -14.34
CA PHE A 19 -4.64 -6.43 -14.47
C PHE A 19 -3.27 -6.91 -14.88
N GLU A 20 -2.60 -6.13 -15.71
CA GLU A 20 -1.27 -6.47 -16.19
C GLU A 20 -0.19 -6.27 -15.14
N ALA A 21 -0.38 -5.32 -14.25
CA ALA A 21 0.56 -5.05 -13.17
C ALA A 21 -0.20 -4.91 -11.86
N VAL A 22 0.26 -5.63 -10.84
CA VAL A 22 -0.40 -5.67 -9.53
C VAL A 22 0.66 -5.47 -8.46
N GLN A 23 0.37 -4.59 -7.52
CA GLN A 23 1.20 -4.40 -6.33
C GLN A 23 0.29 -4.33 -5.12
N ILE A 24 0.56 -5.17 -4.13
CA ILE A 24 -0.27 -5.27 -2.94
C ILE A 24 0.59 -5.02 -1.71
N PHE A 25 0.12 -4.12 -0.84
CA PHE A 25 0.69 -3.90 0.48
C PHE A 25 -0.39 -4.18 1.50
N ALA A 26 -0.03 -4.93 2.53
CA ALA A 26 -0.95 -5.19 3.62
C ALA A 26 -0.19 -5.14 4.94
N SER A 27 -0.89 -4.79 6.00
CA SER A 27 -0.28 -4.80 7.31
C SER A 27 -1.25 -5.39 8.32
N ARG A 28 -0.69 -5.94 9.38
CA ARG A 28 -1.46 -6.58 10.42
C ARG A 28 -0.88 -6.21 11.77
N ASP A 29 -1.75 -5.87 12.71
CA ASP A 29 -1.35 -5.61 14.09
C ASP A 29 -1.20 -6.94 14.80
N GLU A 30 -0.02 -7.20 15.33
CA GLU A 30 0.28 -8.45 16.00
C GLU A 30 0.53 -8.27 17.50
N GLY A 31 -0.05 -7.23 18.07
CA GLY A 31 0.03 -7.04 19.52
C GLY A 31 1.29 -6.35 19.98
N GLY A 32 2.45 -6.89 19.63
CA GLY A 32 3.72 -6.29 20.01
C GLY A 32 4.36 -5.46 18.90
N GLY A 33 3.69 -5.36 17.77
CA GLY A 33 4.19 -4.62 16.63
C GLY A 33 3.32 -4.85 15.43
N THR A 34 3.72 -4.30 14.29
CA THR A 34 2.98 -4.41 13.05
C THR A 34 3.77 -5.25 12.05
N MET A 35 3.10 -6.24 11.48
CA MET A 35 3.69 -7.03 10.40
C MET A 35 3.27 -6.44 9.07
N HIS A 36 4.24 -6.25 8.18
CA HIS A 36 3.99 -5.73 6.84
C HIS A 36 4.24 -6.82 5.81
N VAL A 37 3.34 -6.91 4.85
CA VAL A 37 3.43 -7.89 3.77
C VAL A 37 3.34 -7.17 2.46
N GLU A 38 4.15 -7.57 1.50
CA GLU A 38 4.17 -6.96 0.18
C GLU A 38 4.32 -8.08 -0.86
N THR A 39 3.56 -7.97 -1.93
CA THR A 39 3.68 -8.87 -3.06
C THR A 39 3.24 -8.17 -4.33
N GLY A 40 3.63 -8.71 -5.47
CA GLY A 40 3.24 -8.11 -6.73
C GLY A 40 3.56 -9.00 -7.90
N SER A 41 3.04 -8.63 -9.04
CA SER A 41 3.31 -9.31 -10.29
C SER A 41 3.22 -8.31 -11.44
N GLY A 42 3.80 -8.69 -12.58
CA GLY A 42 3.77 -7.85 -13.77
C GLY A 42 4.91 -6.86 -13.81
N ASN A 43 4.78 -5.87 -14.66
CA ASN A 43 5.85 -4.93 -14.97
C ASN A 43 6.26 -4.13 -13.74
N PHE A 44 7.53 -4.24 -13.37
CA PHE A 44 8.06 -3.54 -12.20
C PHE A 44 7.93 -2.01 -12.33
N TYR A 45 8.19 -1.48 -13.50
CA TYR A 45 8.14 -0.02 -13.69
C TYR A 45 6.74 0.53 -13.58
N ALA A 46 5.75 -0.22 -14.04
CA ALA A 46 4.35 0.17 -13.88
C ALA A 46 3.96 0.18 -12.41
N ARG A 47 4.39 -0.84 -11.67
CA ARG A 47 4.12 -0.91 -10.22
C ARG A 47 4.81 0.22 -9.48
N TYR A 48 6.07 0.47 -9.83
CA TYR A 48 6.84 1.56 -9.22
C TYR A 48 6.17 2.91 -9.47
N GLY A 49 5.72 3.14 -10.69
CA GLY A 49 5.07 4.39 -11.05
C GLY A 49 3.78 4.63 -10.26
N GLN A 50 2.97 3.59 -10.09
CA GLN A 50 1.75 3.70 -9.31
C GLN A 50 2.02 4.00 -7.84
N ILE A 51 3.03 3.32 -7.28
CA ILE A 51 3.42 3.55 -5.88
C ILE A 51 3.92 4.97 -5.70
N ARG A 52 4.73 5.44 -6.62
CA ARG A 52 5.28 6.79 -6.56
C ARG A 52 4.17 7.83 -6.60
N GLU A 53 3.22 7.64 -7.48
CA GLU A 53 2.08 8.53 -7.61
C GLU A 53 1.24 8.54 -6.34
N TRP A 54 0.99 7.35 -5.79
CA TRP A 54 0.25 7.24 -4.54
C TRP A 54 1.00 7.93 -3.39
N LEU A 55 2.30 7.70 -3.31
CA LEU A 55 3.13 8.29 -2.26
C LEU A 55 3.12 9.81 -2.34
N ASP A 56 3.27 10.36 -3.54
CA ASP A 56 3.23 11.81 -3.73
C ASP A 56 1.91 12.39 -3.26
N GLY A 57 0.80 11.72 -3.58
CA GLY A 57 -0.52 12.14 -3.13
C GLY A 57 -0.68 12.04 -1.62
N ALA A 58 -0.16 10.97 -1.03
CA ALA A 58 -0.23 10.79 0.42
C ALA A 58 0.57 11.84 1.16
N GLU A 59 1.76 12.17 0.65
CA GLU A 59 2.60 13.20 1.25
C GLU A 59 1.94 14.57 1.16
N GLU A 60 1.29 14.86 0.05
CA GLU A 60 0.59 16.12 -0.12
C GLU A 60 -0.57 16.24 0.87
N ARG A 61 -1.34 15.18 1.05
CA ARG A 61 -2.43 15.17 2.04
C ARG A 61 -1.91 15.39 3.45
N THR A 62 -0.82 14.73 3.79
CA THR A 62 -0.21 14.89 5.10
C THR A 62 0.24 16.32 5.33
N ARG A 63 0.84 16.94 4.32
CA ARG A 63 1.28 18.33 4.42
C ARG A 63 0.12 19.30 4.64
N VAL A 64 -0.97 19.08 3.91
CA VAL A 64 -2.17 19.92 4.04
C VAL A 64 -2.76 19.79 5.44
N GLU A 65 -2.86 18.56 5.96
CA GLU A 65 -3.39 18.31 7.30
C GLU A 65 -2.56 18.98 8.39
N VAL A 66 -1.24 18.89 8.29
CA VAL A 66 -0.33 19.52 9.25
C VAL A 66 -0.48 21.04 9.19
N ARG A 67 -0.57 21.59 7.99
CA ARG A 67 -0.73 23.03 7.82
C ARG A 67 -2.05 23.52 8.42
N ALA A 68 -3.13 22.78 8.20
CA ALA A 68 -4.42 23.14 8.74
C ALA A 68 -4.41 23.15 10.26
N GLU A 69 -3.78 22.16 10.86
CA GLU A 69 -3.65 22.09 12.32
C GLU A 69 -2.85 23.25 12.87
N THR A 70 -1.80 23.63 12.17
CA THR A 70 -0.96 24.75 12.59
C THR A 70 -1.73 26.07 12.52
N GLU A 71 -2.50 26.26 11.49
CA GLU A 71 -3.32 27.47 11.33
C GLU A 71 -4.41 27.56 12.39
N ASP A 72 -5.01 26.44 12.74
CA ASP A 72 -6.04 26.41 13.77
C ASP A 72 -5.47 26.67 15.15
N GLY A 73 -4.18 26.40 15.34
CA GLY A 73 -3.51 26.61 16.60
C GLY A 73 -3.29 28.07 16.96
N ASP A 74 -3.46 28.94 15.99
CA ASP A 74 -3.34 30.37 16.22
C ASP A 74 -4.65 30.91 16.78
#